data_47917413c4a2e58aebe3c9f4d128ade5
#
_entry.id   47917413c4a2e58aebe3c9f4d128ade5
#
_cell.length_a   1.000
_cell.length_b   1.000
_cell.length_c   1.000
_cell.angle_alpha   90.00
_cell.angle_beta   90.00
_cell.angle_gamma   90.00
#
_symmetry.space_group_name_H-M   'P 1'
#
loop_
_entity.id
_entity.type
_entity.pdbx_description
1 polymer ?
#
loop_
_entity_poly.entity_id
_entity_poly.type
_entity_poly.pdbx_seq_one_letter_code
_entity_poly.pdbx_strand_id
1 'polypeptide(L)'
;MHRSTILYALSAIVSLAYAGDFSKSCSSISFRSTSISASCDDKFGDSAGTNIDLTRCLANVGGRLVCRPSNPSFKFCDCGLAGDRSVLNCRCTDSTGTKKPTSIDLDSCLTNDGGDLAC
;
A
#
# COMPACT_ATOMS: atom_id res chain seq x y z
N MET A 1 12.37 12.02 34.43
CA MET A 1 12.78 11.64 33.94
C MET A 1 12.99 11.53 33.27
N HIS A 2 12.75 11.76 33.74
CA HIS A 2 12.93 11.55 33.05
C HIS A 2 12.89 11.30 32.25
N ARG A 3 12.10 11.23 32.28
CA ARG A 3 12.23 10.91 31.67
C ARG A 3 11.98 10.97 30.76
N SER A 4 11.57 11.29 30.86
CA SER A 4 11.55 11.14 30.02
C SER A 4 11.37 11.28 29.19
N THR A 5 11.01 11.50 29.45
CA THR A 5 11.01 11.41 28.61
C THR A 5 10.80 11.36 27.72
N ILE A 6 10.50 11.57 27.98
CA ILE A 6 10.45 11.31 27.08
C ILE A 6 10.09 11.24 26.24
N LEU A 7 9.74 11.37 26.47
CA LEU A 7 9.59 11.07 25.62
C LEU A 7 9.21 11.22 24.81
N TYR A 8 8.97 11.49 24.93
CA TYR A 8 8.79 11.41 24.01
C TYR A 8 8.49 11.45 23.05
N ALA A 9 8.26 11.76 23.21
CA ALA A 9 8.08 11.61 22.25
C ALA A 9 7.97 11.46 21.49
N LEU A 10 7.77 11.37 21.59
CA LEU A 10 7.66 10.98 20.73
C LEU A 10 7.08 10.95 19.89
N SER A 11 6.62 11.21 19.93
CA SER A 11 6.18 10.96 19.03
C SER A 11 6.01 11.18 18.06
N ALA A 12 5.89 11.38 18.04
CA ALA A 12 5.78 11.44 16.92
C ALA A 12 6.28 11.22 16.14
N ILE A 13 6.66 11.10 16.05
CA ILE A 13 7.16 10.74 15.14
C ILE A 13 6.92 10.12 14.48
N VAL A 14 6.67 9.83 14.71
CA VAL A 14 6.52 9.15 14.01
C VAL A 14 5.86 9.05 13.14
N SER A 15 5.46 9.31 13.00
CA SER A 15 4.84 9.00 12.09
C SER A 15 5.24 8.83 11.00
N LEU A 16 5.87 9.01 10.77
CA LEU A 16 6.29 8.85 9.91
C LEU A 16 6.22 7.90 9.28
N ALA A 17 6.38 7.82 9.59
CA ALA A 17 6.52 7.07 8.93
C ALA A 17 5.99 6.23 8.58
N TYR A 18 5.53 6.52 8.31
CA TYR A 18 4.90 5.50 8.17
C TYR A 18 4.16 5.38 7.01
N ALA A 19 4.77 5.68 6.05
CA ALA A 19 4.37 5.20 4.79
C ALA A 19 4.20 3.72 4.92
N GLY A 20 3.09 3.21 4.58
CA GLY A 20 2.85 1.80 4.67
C GLY A 20 1.92 1.42 5.83
N ASP A 21 1.83 0.12 6.05
CA ASP A 21 1.04 -0.48 7.14
C ASP A 21 -0.46 -0.18 7.09
N PHE A 22 -1.00 0.11 5.90
CA PHE A 22 -2.43 0.44 5.80
C PHE A 22 -3.31 -0.68 6.33
N SER A 23 -2.90 -1.94 6.20
CA SER A 23 -3.73 -3.07 6.61
C SER A 23 -3.96 -3.15 8.11
N LYS A 24 -3.16 -2.42 8.90
CA LYS A 24 -3.32 -2.39 10.35
C LYS A 24 -4.50 -1.53 10.79
N SER A 25 -4.92 -0.59 9.97
CA SER A 25 -6.03 0.31 10.29
C SER A 25 -7.12 0.27 9.24
N CYS A 26 -7.06 -0.65 8.30
CA CYS A 26 -8.07 -0.84 7.27
C CYS A 26 -8.58 -2.28 7.28
N SER A 27 -9.84 -2.46 6.90
CA SER A 27 -10.47 -3.76 6.80
C SER A 27 -11.25 -3.86 5.50
N SER A 28 -11.80 -5.05 5.22
CA SER A 28 -12.59 -5.29 4.00
C SER A 28 -11.80 -4.91 2.74
N ILE A 29 -10.52 -5.28 2.74
CA ILE A 29 -9.61 -4.94 1.65
C ILE A 29 -9.94 -5.80 0.43
N SER A 30 -10.09 -5.16 -0.73
CA SER A 30 -10.35 -5.86 -1.98
C SER A 30 -9.59 -5.20 -3.12
N PHE A 31 -9.33 -6.00 -4.16
CA PHE A 31 -8.66 -5.55 -5.36
C PHE A 31 -9.57 -5.76 -6.55
N ARG A 32 -9.72 -4.75 -7.38
CA ARG A 32 -10.55 -4.84 -8.56
C ARG A 32 -9.95 -3.99 -9.66
N SER A 33 -9.72 -4.62 -10.80
CA SER A 33 -9.05 -3.98 -11.93
C SER A 33 -7.65 -3.54 -11.56
N THR A 34 -7.44 -2.28 -11.19
CA THR A 34 -6.15 -1.75 -10.74
C THR A 34 -6.25 -1.03 -9.41
N SER A 35 -7.39 -1.14 -8.73
CA SER A 35 -7.67 -0.37 -7.53
C SER A 35 -7.79 -1.24 -6.29
N ILE A 36 -7.34 -0.71 -5.18
CA ILE A 36 -7.58 -1.25 -3.85
C ILE A 36 -8.70 -0.45 -3.22
N SER A 37 -9.68 -1.16 -2.66
CA SER A 37 -10.76 -0.58 -1.87
C SER A 37 -10.70 -1.15 -0.48
N ALA A 38 -11.01 -0.35 0.51
CA ALA A 38 -10.99 -0.77 1.91
C ALA A 38 -11.85 0.16 2.75
N SER A 39 -12.11 -0.27 3.98
CA SER A 39 -12.73 0.56 5.00
C SER A 39 -11.63 0.90 6.00
N CYS A 40 -11.26 2.16 6.09
CA CYS A 40 -10.12 2.59 6.89
C CYS A 40 -10.56 3.49 8.03
N ASP A 41 -9.91 3.31 9.19
CA ASP A 41 -10.20 4.13 10.36
C ASP A 41 -9.64 5.54 10.15
N ASP A 42 -10.45 6.54 10.49
CA ASP A 42 -9.97 7.92 10.51
C ASP A 42 -9.36 8.22 11.88
N LYS A 43 -8.92 9.45 12.06
CA LYS A 43 -8.28 9.87 13.31
C LYS A 43 -9.25 9.96 14.48
N PHE A 44 -10.55 9.84 14.25
CA PHE A 44 -11.56 9.86 15.29
C PHE A 44 -12.08 8.47 15.63
N GLY A 45 -11.54 7.43 15.00
CA GLY A 45 -11.94 6.06 15.24
C GLY A 45 -13.12 5.59 14.42
N ASP A 46 -13.63 6.41 13.52
CA ASP A 46 -14.70 6.02 12.60
C ASP A 46 -14.11 5.40 11.35
N SER A 47 -14.83 4.44 10.79
CA SER A 47 -14.40 3.78 9.56
C SER A 47 -15.17 4.31 8.37
N ALA A 48 -14.48 4.53 7.26
CA ALA A 48 -15.10 4.98 6.02
C ALA A 48 -14.48 4.26 4.84
N GLY A 49 -15.29 4.09 3.79
CA GLY A 49 -14.81 3.48 2.55
C GLY A 49 -13.86 4.41 1.81
N THR A 50 -12.80 3.83 1.27
CA THR A 50 -11.81 4.56 0.50
C THR A 50 -11.24 3.65 -0.58
N ASN A 51 -10.63 4.22 -1.59
CA ASN A 51 -9.96 3.43 -2.62
C ASN A 51 -8.80 4.21 -3.20
N ILE A 52 -7.89 3.48 -3.83
CA ILE A 52 -6.75 4.08 -4.52
C ILE A 52 -6.45 3.26 -5.77
N ASP A 53 -6.17 3.96 -6.86
CA ASP A 53 -5.75 3.32 -8.10
C ASP A 53 -4.25 3.07 -8.03
N LEU A 54 -3.85 1.80 -8.06
CA LEU A 54 -2.45 1.42 -7.94
C LEU A 54 -1.60 1.87 -9.12
N THR A 55 -2.22 2.29 -10.24
CA THR A 55 -1.47 2.90 -11.34
C THR A 55 -0.77 4.19 -10.93
N ARG A 56 -1.14 4.74 -9.77
CA ARG A 56 -0.50 5.93 -9.21
C ARG A 56 0.62 5.60 -8.23
N CYS A 57 0.79 4.34 -7.89
CA CYS A 57 1.66 3.93 -6.78
C CYS A 57 2.77 2.98 -7.19
N LEU A 58 2.47 2.07 -8.11
CA LEU A 58 3.34 0.94 -8.43
C LEU A 58 3.99 1.10 -9.79
N ALA A 59 5.09 0.38 -9.99
CA ALA A 59 5.72 0.26 -11.30
C ALA A 59 6.10 -1.19 -11.57
N ASN A 60 5.92 -1.59 -12.82
CA ASN A 60 6.44 -2.84 -13.35
C ASN A 60 7.82 -2.55 -13.95
N VAL A 61 8.86 -2.99 -13.27
CA VAL A 61 10.24 -2.77 -13.69
C VAL A 61 10.82 -4.10 -14.14
N GLY A 62 10.78 -4.33 -15.44
CA GLY A 62 11.31 -5.57 -16.01
C GLY A 62 10.61 -6.84 -15.52
N GLY A 63 9.33 -6.77 -15.25
CA GLY A 63 8.54 -7.89 -14.74
C GLY A 63 8.50 -7.98 -13.23
N ARG A 64 9.06 -6.99 -12.51
CA ARG A 64 9.05 -6.96 -11.06
C ARG A 64 8.29 -5.73 -10.57
N LEU A 65 7.38 -5.94 -9.62
CA LEU A 65 6.63 -4.84 -9.02
C LEU A 65 7.43 -4.14 -7.94
N VAL A 66 7.41 -2.81 -8.00
CA VAL A 66 8.02 -1.97 -6.97
C VAL A 66 7.07 -0.83 -6.62
N CYS A 67 7.19 -0.32 -5.40
CA CYS A 67 6.48 0.88 -4.99
C CYS A 67 7.21 2.10 -5.52
N ARG A 68 6.56 2.88 -6.39
CA ARG A 68 7.23 4.01 -7.03
C ARG A 68 6.24 5.12 -7.35
N PRO A 69 5.67 5.77 -6.34
CA PRO A 69 4.65 6.80 -6.57
C PRO A 69 5.19 8.03 -7.30
N SER A 70 6.49 8.29 -7.24
CA SER A 70 7.08 9.43 -7.95
C SER A 70 7.20 9.22 -9.46
N ASN A 71 7.16 7.94 -9.89
CA ASN A 71 7.27 7.62 -11.32
C ASN A 71 6.58 6.28 -11.57
N PRO A 72 5.25 6.23 -11.44
CA PRO A 72 4.54 4.96 -11.54
C PRO A 72 4.45 4.46 -12.99
N SER A 73 4.42 3.14 -13.13
CA SER A 73 4.26 2.49 -14.42
C SER A 73 3.68 1.09 -14.18
N PHE A 74 2.46 1.01 -13.66
CA PHE A 74 1.80 -0.25 -13.36
C PHE A 74 1.04 -0.72 -14.59
N LYS A 75 1.76 -1.39 -15.50
CA LYS A 75 1.24 -1.85 -16.78
C LYS A 75 1.63 -3.30 -17.02
N PHE A 76 0.80 -3.99 -17.79
CA PHE A 76 1.08 -5.33 -18.26
C PHE A 76 1.22 -6.35 -17.14
N CYS A 77 0.39 -6.20 -16.12
CA CYS A 77 0.35 -7.10 -14.97
C CYS A 77 -1.06 -7.66 -14.79
N ASP A 78 -1.13 -8.96 -14.49
CA ASP A 78 -2.37 -9.63 -14.10
C ASP A 78 -2.24 -9.95 -12.62
N CYS A 79 -3.13 -9.44 -11.80
CA CYS A 79 -2.95 -9.45 -10.35
C CYS A 79 -4.15 -9.97 -9.58
N GLY A 80 -3.90 -10.38 -8.35
CA GLY A 80 -4.92 -10.72 -7.37
C GLY A 80 -4.36 -10.60 -5.96
N LEU A 81 -5.24 -10.37 -4.99
CA LEU A 81 -4.82 -10.30 -3.59
C LEU A 81 -4.63 -11.68 -3.01
N ALA A 82 -3.59 -11.83 -2.19
CA ALA A 82 -3.38 -13.01 -1.38
C ALA A 82 -4.41 -13.06 -0.25
N GLY A 83 -4.46 -14.20 0.46
CA GLY A 83 -5.45 -14.40 1.52
C GLY A 83 -5.32 -13.44 2.69
N ASP A 84 -4.12 -12.92 2.95
CA ASP A 84 -3.89 -11.94 4.02
C ASP A 84 -4.31 -10.53 3.63
N ARG A 85 -4.67 -10.31 2.36
CA ARG A 85 -5.21 -9.06 1.85
C ARG A 85 -4.23 -7.89 1.82
N SER A 86 -2.98 -8.09 2.20
CA SER A 86 -1.96 -7.03 2.10
C SER A 86 -0.96 -7.30 0.98
N VAL A 87 -0.85 -8.54 0.51
CA VAL A 87 0.08 -8.90 -0.57
C VAL A 87 -0.65 -9.02 -1.89
N LEU A 88 -0.15 -8.32 -2.90
CA LEU A 88 -0.65 -8.39 -4.26
C LEU A 88 0.27 -9.32 -5.05
N ASN A 89 -0.31 -10.38 -5.60
CA ASN A 89 0.41 -11.34 -6.44
C ASN A 89 0.08 -11.04 -7.89
N CYS A 90 1.10 -10.91 -8.72
CA CYS A 90 0.92 -10.57 -10.12
C CYS A 90 1.77 -11.43 -11.02
N ARG A 91 1.41 -11.42 -12.29
CA ARG A 91 2.29 -11.86 -13.38
C ARG A 91 2.47 -10.66 -14.27
N CYS A 92 3.68 -10.14 -14.30
CA CYS A 92 4.00 -8.92 -15.03
C CYS A 92 4.92 -9.21 -16.18
N THR A 93 4.65 -8.59 -17.32
CA THR A 93 5.42 -8.77 -18.53
C THR A 93 6.74 -8.01 -18.45
N ASP A 94 7.85 -8.69 -18.73
CA ASP A 94 9.16 -8.06 -18.77
C ASP A 94 9.45 -7.46 -20.15
N SER A 95 10.65 -6.94 -20.34
CA SER A 95 11.04 -6.27 -21.58
C SER A 95 11.14 -7.22 -22.77
N THR A 96 11.16 -8.53 -22.53
CA THR A 96 11.20 -9.53 -23.61
C THR A 96 9.82 -10.07 -23.95
N GLY A 97 8.77 -9.60 -23.30
CA GLY A 97 7.41 -10.07 -23.49
C GLY A 97 7.05 -11.29 -22.65
N THR A 98 7.92 -11.70 -21.74
CA THR A 98 7.70 -12.86 -20.87
C THR A 98 6.97 -12.42 -19.60
N LYS A 99 5.93 -13.14 -19.23
CA LYS A 99 5.21 -12.89 -17.97
C LYS A 99 5.94 -13.58 -16.84
N LYS A 100 6.27 -12.81 -15.81
CA LYS A 100 7.00 -13.28 -14.63
C LYS A 100 6.16 -13.13 -13.39
N PRO A 101 6.15 -14.14 -12.49
CA PRO A 101 5.47 -13.97 -11.21
C PRO A 101 6.24 -12.97 -10.35
N THR A 102 5.49 -12.10 -9.72
CA THR A 102 6.04 -11.09 -8.80
C THR A 102 4.98 -10.78 -7.77
N SER A 103 5.40 -10.34 -6.60
CA SER A 103 4.46 -9.92 -5.57
C SER A 103 5.00 -8.73 -4.83
N ILE A 104 4.10 -7.97 -4.23
CA ILE A 104 4.48 -6.83 -3.42
C ILE A 104 3.58 -6.79 -2.20
N ASP A 105 4.19 -6.53 -1.04
CA ASP A 105 3.44 -6.27 0.16
C ASP A 105 2.98 -4.82 0.11
N LEU A 106 1.67 -4.62 -0.03
CA LEU A 106 1.12 -3.28 -0.15
C LEU A 106 1.29 -2.47 1.12
N ASP A 107 1.54 -3.14 2.26
CA ASP A 107 1.88 -2.44 3.50
C ASP A 107 3.21 -1.69 3.42
N SER A 108 4.05 -2.02 2.45
CA SER A 108 5.29 -1.26 2.22
C SER A 108 5.06 -0.03 1.35
N CYS A 109 3.86 0.16 0.81
CA CYS A 109 3.59 1.22 -0.16
C CYS A 109 2.39 2.08 0.20
N LEU A 110 1.32 1.46 0.69
CA LEU A 110 0.08 2.18 0.98
C LEU A 110 0.01 2.57 2.44
N THR A 111 -0.52 3.76 2.69
CA THR A 111 -0.78 4.26 4.04
C THR A 111 -2.24 4.67 4.15
N ASN A 112 -2.75 4.61 5.37
CA ASN A 112 -4.05 5.17 5.73
C ASN A 112 -3.82 6.58 6.24
N ASP A 113 -4.18 7.56 5.45
CA ASP A 113 -3.99 8.97 5.79
C ASP A 113 -5.32 9.54 6.27
N GLY A 114 -5.57 9.36 7.57
CA GLY A 114 -6.79 9.90 8.18
C GLY A 114 -8.08 9.32 7.64
N GLY A 115 -8.06 8.07 7.18
CA GLY A 115 -9.22 7.41 6.59
C GLY A 115 -9.16 7.30 5.07
N ASP A 116 -8.15 7.91 4.43
CA ASP A 116 -7.97 7.84 2.99
C ASP A 116 -6.72 7.07 2.63
N LEU A 117 -6.84 6.14 1.69
CA LEU A 117 -5.67 5.43 1.16
C LEU A 117 -4.80 6.37 0.33
N ALA A 118 -3.50 6.27 0.55
CA ALA A 118 -2.51 7.09 -0.15
C ALA A 118 -1.22 6.30 -0.40
N CYS A 119 -0.43 6.82 -1.29
CA CYS A 119 0.92 6.29 -1.52
C CYS A 119 1.93 7.39 -1.80
#